data_4ba765aff29fb21ae6e9374899cc834f
#
_entry.id   4ba765aff29fb21ae6e9374899cc834f
#
_cell.length_a   1.000
_cell.length_b   1.000
_cell.length_c   1.000
_cell.angle_alpha   90.00
_cell.angle_beta   90.00
_cell.angle_gamma   90.00
#
_symmetry.space_group_name_H-M   'P 1'
#
loop_
_entity.id
_entity.type
_entity.pdbx_description
1 polymer ?
#
loop_
_entity_poly.entity_id
_entity_poly.type
_entity_poly.pdbx_seq_one_letter_code
_entity_poly.pdbx_strand_id
1 'polypeptide(L)'
;MAGPTRGRPGPRSRRPPASSRRSGRARRRNQRSDLSARLIVAVPAIAVALALVISGGLVFTLGMIVLGAVCMHELFAMYERAHPVRLAGLLGLVGLLLAAQYGTQFHVLLAAVAVVPVLFGLTVVQRHPSAAGIAVTLMALYWIGFGLAHAVLLRRLPHGEGIVIDVLVGTFVGDTGAYLGGRMFGTRPLAPRLSPNKTVEGLGIGMLAAVLGVWFAGRYQDWLPGTHALVLGLGVALAAPVGDLFESFIKREAGTKDTGRLFGAHGGALDRLDAVLFTAVVGYYIWAAYA
;
A
#
# COMPACT_ATOMS: atom_id res chain seq x y z
N MET A 1 -13.43 -50.89 -71.83
CA MET A 1 -12.10 -50.45 -71.30
C MET A 1 -12.28 -49.55 -70.12
N ALA A 2 -12.06 -50.09 -68.96
CA ALA A 2 -12.23 -49.37 -67.68
C ALA A 2 -10.88 -48.80 -67.17
N GLY A 3 -10.81 -47.49 -66.95
CA GLY A 3 -9.63 -46.81 -66.47
C GLY A 3 -9.51 -46.91 -64.93
N PRO A 4 -8.27 -46.88 -64.38
CA PRO A 4 -8.06 -47.13 -62.96
C PRO A 4 -8.40 -45.91 -62.08
N THR A 5 -9.13 -46.16 -61.01
CA THR A 5 -9.47 -45.19 -59.96
C THR A 5 -8.22 -44.87 -59.09
N ARG A 6 -7.80 -43.61 -59.12
CA ARG A 6 -6.73 -43.09 -58.16
C ARG A 6 -7.29 -42.95 -56.77
N GLY A 7 -6.72 -43.70 -55.83
CA GLY A 7 -7.00 -43.59 -54.39
C GLY A 7 -6.59 -42.21 -53.83
N ARG A 8 -7.48 -41.61 -53.03
CA ARG A 8 -7.21 -40.39 -52.26
C ARG A 8 -6.26 -40.67 -51.09
N PRO A 9 -5.20 -39.87 -50.91
CA PRO A 9 -4.35 -40.01 -49.69
C PRO A 9 -5.09 -39.55 -48.46
N GLY A 10 -5.03 -40.36 -47.38
CA GLY A 10 -5.61 -40.08 -46.07
C GLY A 10 -4.97 -38.89 -45.34
N PRO A 11 -5.65 -38.31 -44.31
CA PRO A 11 -5.20 -37.12 -43.64
C PRO A 11 -3.91 -37.37 -42.87
N ARG A 12 -2.84 -36.70 -43.26
CA ARG A 12 -1.56 -36.67 -42.50
C ARG A 12 -1.77 -35.96 -41.16
N SER A 13 -1.58 -36.67 -40.06
CA SER A 13 -1.55 -36.08 -38.70
C SER A 13 -0.42 -35.02 -38.62
N ARG A 14 -0.79 -33.76 -38.60
CA ARG A 14 0.17 -32.65 -38.40
C ARG A 14 0.67 -32.70 -36.95
N ARG A 15 1.89 -33.17 -36.73
CA ARG A 15 2.59 -32.97 -35.45
C ARG A 15 2.78 -31.45 -35.24
N PRO A 16 2.44 -30.88 -34.06
CA PRO A 16 2.65 -29.46 -33.83
C PRO A 16 4.15 -29.11 -33.93
N PRO A 17 4.51 -27.94 -34.49
CA PRO A 17 5.90 -27.57 -34.67
C PRO A 17 6.64 -27.40 -33.35
N ALA A 18 7.90 -27.87 -33.30
CA ALA A 18 8.77 -27.88 -32.12
C ALA A 18 9.01 -26.47 -31.50
N SER A 19 8.70 -25.40 -32.22
CA SER A 19 8.74 -24.00 -31.79
C SER A 19 7.77 -23.68 -30.65
N SER A 20 6.59 -24.34 -30.58
CA SER A 20 5.58 -24.10 -29.55
C SER A 20 5.99 -24.60 -28.14
N ARG A 21 6.81 -25.65 -28.07
CA ARG A 21 7.33 -26.19 -26.80
C ARG A 21 8.49 -25.36 -26.24
N ARG A 22 9.30 -24.72 -27.10
CA ARG A 22 10.39 -23.82 -26.66
C ARG A 22 9.83 -22.50 -26.10
N SER A 23 8.80 -21.94 -26.71
CA SER A 23 8.15 -20.69 -26.23
C SER A 23 7.46 -20.89 -24.86
N GLY A 24 6.81 -22.04 -24.63
CA GLY A 24 6.20 -22.37 -23.34
C GLY A 24 7.22 -22.56 -22.19
N ARG A 25 8.38 -23.15 -22.47
CA ARG A 25 9.46 -23.29 -21.47
C ARG A 25 10.14 -21.96 -21.16
N ALA A 26 10.36 -21.10 -22.15
CA ALA A 26 10.93 -19.77 -21.96
C ALA A 26 9.97 -18.88 -21.14
N ARG A 27 8.66 -18.93 -21.42
CA ARG A 27 7.63 -18.19 -20.68
C ARG A 27 7.52 -18.64 -19.22
N ARG A 28 7.59 -19.96 -18.95
CA ARG A 28 7.59 -20.50 -17.57
C ARG A 28 8.87 -20.18 -16.81
N ARG A 29 10.02 -20.11 -17.47
CA ARG A 29 11.30 -19.73 -16.86
C ARG A 29 11.32 -18.25 -16.51
N ASN A 30 10.81 -17.35 -17.36
CA ASN A 30 10.65 -15.94 -17.04
C ASN A 30 9.65 -15.72 -15.89
N GLN A 31 8.50 -16.41 -15.89
CA GLN A 31 7.55 -16.31 -14.77
C GLN A 31 8.12 -16.79 -13.43
N ARG A 32 8.98 -17.82 -13.41
CA ARG A 32 9.65 -18.28 -12.19
C ARG A 32 10.73 -17.30 -11.72
N SER A 33 11.48 -16.69 -12.64
CA SER A 33 12.46 -15.66 -12.30
C SER A 33 11.81 -14.39 -11.74
N ASP A 34 10.65 -14.01 -12.28
CA ASP A 34 9.86 -12.89 -11.76
C ASP A 34 9.31 -13.18 -10.35
N LEU A 35 8.82 -14.39 -10.10
CA LEU A 35 8.28 -14.77 -8.78
C LEU A 35 9.39 -14.83 -7.72
N SER A 36 10.54 -15.43 -8.05
CA SER A 36 11.67 -15.49 -7.12
C SER A 36 12.24 -14.09 -6.82
N ALA A 37 12.34 -13.21 -7.81
CA ALA A 37 12.75 -11.83 -7.59
C ALA A 37 11.76 -11.09 -6.68
N ARG A 38 10.47 -11.38 -6.79
CA ARG A 38 9.42 -10.83 -5.92
C ARG A 38 9.58 -11.29 -4.48
N LEU A 39 9.78 -12.56 -4.25
CA LEU A 39 9.96 -13.11 -2.90
C LEU A 39 11.24 -12.62 -2.24
N ILE A 40 12.34 -12.48 -2.98
CA ILE A 40 13.62 -11.97 -2.48
C ILE A 40 13.50 -10.56 -1.92
N VAL A 41 12.60 -9.72 -2.46
CA VAL A 41 12.38 -8.36 -1.96
C VAL A 41 11.32 -8.33 -0.86
N ALA A 42 10.22 -9.09 -1.01
CA ALA A 42 9.11 -9.05 -0.07
C ALA A 42 9.47 -9.64 1.30
N VAL A 43 10.20 -10.76 1.35
CA VAL A 43 10.53 -11.42 2.61
C VAL A 43 11.41 -10.55 3.51
N PRO A 44 12.53 -9.94 3.03
CA PRO A 44 13.29 -9.01 3.86
C PRO A 44 12.49 -7.76 4.26
N ALA A 45 11.64 -7.23 3.40
CA ALA A 45 10.81 -6.07 3.73
C ALA A 45 9.81 -6.39 4.86
N ILE A 46 9.16 -7.55 4.82
CA ILE A 46 8.27 -8.02 5.89
C ILE A 46 9.08 -8.25 7.18
N ALA A 47 10.25 -8.89 7.10
CA ALA A 47 11.10 -9.12 8.27
C ALA A 47 11.54 -7.81 8.94
N VAL A 48 11.93 -6.81 8.15
CA VAL A 48 12.27 -5.46 8.67
C VAL A 48 11.06 -4.80 9.29
N ALA A 49 9.89 -4.85 8.63
CA ALA A 49 8.66 -4.26 9.18
C ALA A 49 8.29 -4.89 10.53
N LEU A 50 8.32 -6.23 10.63
CA LEU A 50 8.04 -6.95 11.88
C LEU A 50 9.09 -6.62 12.95
N ALA A 51 10.38 -6.57 12.61
CA ALA A 51 11.44 -6.19 13.55
C ALA A 51 11.23 -4.79 14.09
N LEU A 52 10.83 -3.82 13.26
CA LEU A 52 10.50 -2.46 13.69
C LEU A 52 9.28 -2.44 14.61
N VAL A 53 8.21 -3.17 14.26
CA VAL A 53 6.99 -3.25 15.09
C VAL A 53 7.30 -3.88 16.45
N ILE A 54 8.07 -4.96 16.50
CA ILE A 54 8.48 -5.64 17.75
C ILE A 54 9.36 -4.72 18.59
N SER A 55 10.37 -4.07 18.00
CA SER A 55 11.26 -3.14 18.72
C SER A 55 10.52 -1.97 19.36
N GLY A 56 9.51 -1.43 18.68
CA GLY A 56 8.71 -0.31 19.20
C GLY A 56 9.49 0.97 19.48
N GLY A 57 8.90 1.86 20.27
CA GLY A 57 9.54 3.07 20.78
C GLY A 57 10.23 3.93 19.72
N LEU A 58 11.40 4.45 20.05
CA LEU A 58 12.17 5.32 19.14
C LEU A 58 12.65 4.58 17.89
N VAL A 59 12.97 3.29 17.99
CA VAL A 59 13.44 2.48 16.84
C VAL A 59 12.34 2.39 15.79
N PHE A 60 11.11 2.10 16.20
CA PHE A 60 9.96 2.09 15.28
C PHE A 60 9.75 3.48 14.65
N THR A 61 9.80 4.53 15.47
CA THR A 61 9.61 5.92 14.99
C THR A 61 10.67 6.32 13.97
N LEU A 62 11.94 6.00 14.21
CA LEU A 62 13.03 6.27 13.26
C LEU A 62 12.84 5.48 11.96
N GLY A 63 12.43 4.21 12.06
CA GLY A 63 12.04 3.42 10.90
C GLY A 63 10.92 4.07 10.08
N MET A 64 9.89 4.59 10.76
CA MET A 64 8.79 5.29 10.09
C MET A 64 9.22 6.64 9.49
N ILE A 65 10.16 7.37 10.11
CA ILE A 65 10.74 8.60 9.52
C ILE A 65 11.48 8.27 8.23
N VAL A 66 12.33 7.25 8.22
CA VAL A 66 13.07 6.84 7.00
C VAL A 66 12.09 6.40 5.91
N LEU A 67 11.12 5.56 6.25
CA LEU A 67 10.11 5.08 5.32
C LEU A 67 9.25 6.23 4.75
N GLY A 68 8.81 7.15 5.61
CA GLY A 68 8.06 8.34 5.23
C GLY A 68 8.88 9.28 4.34
N ALA A 69 10.17 9.47 4.61
CA ALA A 69 11.05 10.28 3.78
C ALA A 69 11.20 9.69 2.37
N VAL A 70 11.30 8.37 2.25
CA VAL A 70 11.33 7.68 0.95
C VAL A 70 10.01 7.86 0.21
N CYS A 71 8.86 7.64 0.86
CA CYS A 71 7.54 7.83 0.26
C CYS A 71 7.31 9.28 -0.19
N MET A 72 7.72 10.27 0.63
CA MET A 72 7.63 11.68 0.26
C MET A 72 8.53 12.02 -0.92
N HIS A 73 9.74 11.44 -0.96
CA HIS A 73 10.64 11.62 -2.10
C HIS A 73 10.00 11.14 -3.40
N GLU A 74 9.37 9.96 -3.39
CA GLU A 74 8.66 9.42 -4.55
C GLU A 74 7.49 10.32 -4.97
N LEU A 75 6.66 10.77 -4.02
CA LEU A 75 5.56 11.68 -4.29
C LEU A 75 6.04 13.01 -4.86
N PHE A 76 7.08 13.61 -4.30
CA PHE A 76 7.66 14.86 -4.79
C PHE A 76 8.30 14.72 -6.18
N ALA A 77 8.84 13.55 -6.50
CA ALA A 77 9.37 13.27 -7.83
C ALA A 77 8.25 13.19 -8.88
N MET A 78 7.09 12.61 -8.54
CA MET A 78 5.92 12.60 -9.44
C MET A 78 5.40 14.01 -9.73
N TYR A 79 5.48 14.92 -8.76
CA TYR A 79 4.99 16.30 -8.84
C TYR A 79 6.11 17.35 -8.92
N GLU A 80 7.27 17.01 -9.49
CA GLU A 80 8.45 17.89 -9.60
C GLU A 80 8.11 19.27 -10.21
N ARG A 81 7.21 19.27 -11.21
CA ARG A 81 6.77 20.52 -11.89
C ARG A 81 5.99 21.49 -10.99
N ALA A 82 5.44 21.00 -9.90
CA ALA A 82 4.75 21.82 -8.90
C ALA A 82 5.73 22.54 -7.94
N HIS A 83 7.02 22.19 -8.00
CA HIS A 83 8.09 22.69 -7.11
C HIS A 83 7.76 22.46 -5.62
N PRO A 84 7.53 21.21 -5.16
CA PRO A 84 7.22 20.92 -3.76
C PRO A 84 8.34 21.39 -2.83
N VAL A 85 7.98 21.84 -1.63
CA VAL A 85 8.91 22.37 -0.63
C VAL A 85 9.50 21.19 0.17
N ARG A 86 10.48 20.50 -0.42
CA ARG A 86 11.03 19.24 0.10
C ARG A 86 11.52 19.33 1.55
N LEU A 87 12.22 20.45 1.88
CA LEU A 87 12.71 20.66 3.23
C LEU A 87 11.57 20.79 4.24
N ALA A 88 10.53 21.57 3.93
CA ALA A 88 9.36 21.68 4.80
C ALA A 88 8.63 20.35 4.96
N GLY A 89 8.51 19.57 3.89
CA GLY A 89 7.93 18.22 3.94
C GLY A 89 8.70 17.31 4.89
N LEU A 90 10.03 17.26 4.78
CA LEU A 90 10.85 16.43 5.66
C LEU A 90 10.85 16.91 7.11
N LEU A 91 10.97 18.22 7.36
CA LEU A 91 10.88 18.77 8.72
C LEU A 91 9.50 18.52 9.33
N GLY A 92 8.43 18.70 8.56
CA GLY A 92 7.07 18.41 9.00
C GLY A 92 6.86 16.92 9.31
N LEU A 93 7.38 16.01 8.47
CA LEU A 93 7.36 14.57 8.71
C LEU A 93 8.01 14.24 10.05
N VAL A 94 9.25 14.70 10.26
CA VAL A 94 9.99 14.48 11.52
C VAL A 94 9.22 15.04 12.70
N GLY A 95 8.72 16.28 12.58
CA GLY A 95 7.93 16.94 13.62
C GLY A 95 6.68 16.15 14.01
N LEU A 96 5.90 15.68 13.01
CA LEU A 96 4.69 14.86 13.24
C LEU A 96 5.01 13.53 13.95
N LEU A 97 6.06 12.82 13.51
CA LEU A 97 6.41 11.53 14.08
C LEU A 97 7.02 11.66 15.49
N LEU A 98 7.82 12.70 15.74
CA LEU A 98 8.31 12.98 17.09
C LEU A 98 7.18 13.46 18.02
N ALA A 99 6.24 14.26 17.53
CA ALA A 99 5.03 14.61 18.27
C ALA A 99 4.19 13.37 18.63
N ALA A 100 4.10 12.39 17.71
CA ALA A 100 3.45 11.10 17.99
C ALA A 100 4.25 10.26 19.00
N GLN A 101 5.60 10.26 18.91
CA GLN A 101 6.46 9.47 19.81
C GLN A 101 6.46 10.00 21.25
N TYR A 102 6.54 11.31 21.46
CA TYR A 102 6.72 11.91 22.78
C TYR A 102 5.47 12.62 23.33
N GLY A 103 4.48 12.85 22.48
CA GLY A 103 3.24 13.53 22.83
C GLY A 103 2.02 12.62 22.76
N THR A 104 0.92 13.24 22.40
CA THR A 104 -0.40 12.62 22.22
C THR A 104 -0.94 13.00 20.85
N GLN A 105 -2.12 12.49 20.48
CA GLN A 105 -2.88 12.91 19.30
C GLN A 105 -3.01 14.45 19.20
N PHE A 106 -3.19 15.14 20.33
CA PHE A 106 -3.25 16.61 20.34
C PHE A 106 -1.94 17.25 19.86
N HIS A 107 -0.78 16.72 20.26
CA HIS A 107 0.52 17.22 19.81
C HIS A 107 0.75 16.96 18.31
N VAL A 108 0.27 15.84 17.79
CA VAL A 108 0.31 15.57 16.34
C VAL A 108 -0.54 16.58 15.58
N LEU A 109 -1.75 16.89 16.08
CA LEU A 109 -2.60 17.92 15.48
C LEU A 109 -1.94 19.31 15.54
N LEU A 110 -1.34 19.67 16.69
CA LEU A 110 -0.63 20.93 16.86
C LEU A 110 0.56 21.03 15.88
N ALA A 111 1.34 19.95 15.72
CA ALA A 111 2.43 19.88 14.77
C ALA A 111 1.92 20.03 13.31
N ALA A 112 0.79 19.40 12.98
CA ALA A 112 0.17 19.51 11.66
C ALA A 112 -0.29 20.96 11.35
N VAL A 113 -0.77 21.69 12.36
CA VAL A 113 -1.10 23.13 12.22
C VAL A 113 0.17 23.97 12.16
N ALA A 114 1.15 23.71 13.02
CA ALA A 114 2.38 24.50 13.11
C ALA A 114 3.26 24.39 11.84
N VAL A 115 3.15 23.28 11.10
CA VAL A 115 3.89 23.12 9.84
C VAL A 115 3.44 24.09 8.75
N VAL A 116 2.20 24.59 8.78
CA VAL A 116 1.64 25.48 7.74
C VAL A 116 2.40 26.81 7.64
N PRO A 117 2.61 27.58 8.74
CA PRO A 117 3.40 28.81 8.66
C PRO A 117 4.87 28.54 8.33
N VAL A 118 5.46 27.43 8.79
CA VAL A 118 6.82 27.03 8.42
C VAL A 118 6.93 26.75 6.94
N LEU A 119 5.98 25.99 6.38
CA LEU A 119 5.90 25.72 4.96
C LEU A 119 5.75 27.00 4.13
N PHE A 120 4.87 27.91 4.55
CA PHE A 120 4.71 29.21 3.89
C PHE A 120 6.02 30.01 3.91
N GLY A 121 6.67 30.15 5.09
CA GLY A 121 7.93 30.87 5.22
C GLY A 121 9.04 30.27 4.33
N LEU A 122 9.16 28.95 4.29
CA LEU A 122 10.13 28.27 3.42
C LEU A 122 9.78 28.40 1.93
N THR A 123 8.49 28.49 1.58
CA THR A 123 8.06 28.72 0.19
C THR A 123 8.47 30.09 -0.30
N VAL A 124 8.31 31.13 0.52
CA VAL A 124 8.63 32.51 0.13
C VAL A 124 10.13 32.69 -0.21
N VAL A 125 11.00 31.95 0.46
CA VAL A 125 12.47 32.01 0.20
C VAL A 125 12.93 31.10 -0.94
N GLN A 126 12.04 30.30 -1.54
CA GLN A 126 12.38 29.48 -2.72
C GLN A 126 12.58 30.35 -3.98
N ARG A 127 13.38 29.82 -4.92
CA ARG A 127 13.56 30.48 -6.24
C ARG A 127 12.28 30.53 -7.08
N HIS A 128 11.40 29.55 -6.89
CA HIS A 128 10.13 29.41 -7.62
C HIS A 128 9.00 29.14 -6.63
N PRO A 129 8.51 30.17 -5.90
CA PRO A 129 7.39 30.00 -4.99
C PRO A 129 6.14 29.56 -5.76
N SER A 130 5.45 28.53 -5.28
CA SER A 130 4.30 27.96 -5.96
C SER A 130 3.23 27.50 -4.98
N ALA A 131 1.98 27.96 -5.19
CA ALA A 131 0.83 27.46 -4.45
C ALA A 131 0.60 25.95 -4.69
N ALA A 132 0.88 25.47 -5.91
CA ALA A 132 0.83 24.04 -6.22
C ALA A 132 1.89 23.27 -5.42
N GLY A 133 3.09 23.83 -5.24
CA GLY A 133 4.14 23.24 -4.41
C GLY A 133 3.73 23.14 -2.94
N ILE A 134 3.06 24.17 -2.40
CA ILE A 134 2.46 24.13 -1.05
C ILE A 134 1.43 23.01 -0.98
N ALA A 135 0.49 22.93 -1.94
CA ALA A 135 -0.56 21.92 -1.94
C ALA A 135 -0.01 20.49 -1.99
N VAL A 136 0.99 20.21 -2.84
CA VAL A 136 1.65 18.91 -2.92
C VAL A 136 2.38 18.58 -1.61
N THR A 137 3.03 19.55 -0.99
CA THR A 137 3.74 19.35 0.29
C THR A 137 2.76 19.07 1.42
N LEU A 138 1.64 19.80 1.49
CA LEU A 138 0.58 19.52 2.46
C LEU A 138 -0.06 18.15 2.22
N MET A 139 -0.32 17.79 0.97
CA MET A 139 -0.82 16.44 0.63
C MET A 139 0.14 15.37 1.13
N ALA A 140 1.45 15.51 0.92
CA ALA A 140 2.45 14.58 1.43
C ALA A 140 2.42 14.47 2.97
N LEU A 141 2.32 15.60 3.67
CA LEU A 141 2.28 15.63 5.12
C LEU A 141 0.99 15.02 5.68
N TYR A 142 -0.17 15.34 5.11
CA TYR A 142 -1.45 14.81 5.59
C TYR A 142 -1.73 13.38 5.15
N TRP A 143 -1.19 12.92 4.06
CA TRP A 143 -1.34 11.52 3.64
C TRP A 143 -0.26 10.64 4.28
N ILE A 144 1.02 10.93 4.03
CA ILE A 144 2.15 10.08 4.45
C ILE A 144 2.50 10.39 5.91
N GLY A 145 2.77 11.65 6.24
CA GLY A 145 3.22 12.05 7.57
C GLY A 145 2.18 11.75 8.65
N PHE A 146 0.92 12.13 8.42
CA PHE A 146 -0.16 11.89 9.38
C PHE A 146 -0.52 10.41 9.50
N GLY A 147 -0.55 9.66 8.39
CA GLY A 147 -0.75 8.20 8.40
C GLY A 147 0.31 7.48 9.25
N LEU A 148 1.60 7.80 9.02
CA LEU A 148 2.70 7.21 9.80
C LEU A 148 2.74 7.69 11.26
N ALA A 149 2.36 8.94 11.54
CA ALA A 149 2.23 9.43 12.91
C ALA A 149 1.16 8.63 13.69
N HIS A 150 0.04 8.27 13.04
CA HIS A 150 -0.97 7.41 13.65
C HIS A 150 -0.50 5.96 13.81
N ALA A 151 0.35 5.45 12.93
CA ALA A 151 0.99 4.15 13.16
C ALA A 151 1.90 4.19 14.41
N VAL A 152 2.62 5.30 14.64
CA VAL A 152 3.42 5.50 15.88
C VAL A 152 2.50 5.60 17.10
N LEU A 153 1.43 6.40 17.05
CA LEU A 153 0.46 6.51 18.14
C LEU A 153 -0.18 5.15 18.45
N LEU A 154 -0.61 4.40 17.40
CA LEU A 154 -1.19 3.08 17.55
C LEU A 154 -0.24 2.11 18.25
N ARG A 155 1.03 2.10 17.84
CA ARG A 155 2.07 1.24 18.44
C ARG A 155 2.31 1.55 19.93
N ARG A 156 2.04 2.77 20.38
CA ARG A 156 2.21 3.22 21.79
C ARG A 156 1.02 2.92 22.69
N LEU A 157 -0.14 2.59 22.13
CA LEU A 157 -1.31 2.18 22.92
C LEU A 157 -1.06 0.84 23.64
N PRO A 158 -1.81 0.52 24.69
CA PRO A 158 -1.81 -0.82 25.28
C PRO A 158 -2.00 -1.87 24.20
N HIS A 159 -1.18 -2.91 24.24
CA HIS A 159 -1.15 -3.98 23.21
C HIS A 159 -0.89 -3.50 21.77
N GLY A 160 -0.37 -2.28 21.59
CA GLY A 160 -0.19 -1.65 20.29
C GLY A 160 0.66 -2.47 19.30
N GLU A 161 1.59 -3.32 19.79
CA GLU A 161 2.34 -4.24 18.95
C GLU A 161 1.42 -5.23 18.20
N GLY A 162 0.57 -5.91 18.97
CA GLY A 162 -0.39 -6.88 18.40
C GLY A 162 -1.38 -6.19 17.46
N ILE A 163 -1.92 -5.02 17.86
CA ILE A 163 -2.89 -4.29 17.04
C ILE A 163 -2.28 -3.78 15.72
N VAL A 164 -1.03 -3.30 15.72
CA VAL A 164 -0.35 -2.94 14.45
C VAL A 164 -0.22 -4.16 13.55
N ILE A 165 0.13 -5.32 14.11
CA ILE A 165 0.20 -6.57 13.33
C ILE A 165 -1.18 -6.95 12.80
N ASP A 166 -2.23 -6.86 13.60
CA ASP A 166 -3.61 -7.18 13.19
C ASP A 166 -4.08 -6.26 12.05
N VAL A 167 -3.79 -4.96 12.13
CA VAL A 167 -4.07 -3.99 11.06
C VAL A 167 -3.33 -4.35 9.78
N LEU A 168 -2.04 -4.72 9.87
CA LEU A 168 -1.26 -5.16 8.71
C LEU A 168 -1.81 -6.46 8.12
N VAL A 169 -2.13 -7.45 8.97
CA VAL A 169 -2.74 -8.72 8.53
C VAL A 169 -4.07 -8.45 7.81
N GLY A 170 -4.95 -7.65 8.42
CA GLY A 170 -6.23 -7.30 7.79
C GLY A 170 -6.06 -6.62 6.44
N THR A 171 -5.13 -5.67 6.34
CA THR A 171 -4.84 -4.95 5.09
C THR A 171 -4.35 -5.90 4.01
N PHE A 172 -3.30 -6.70 4.26
CA PHE A 172 -2.71 -7.57 3.24
C PHE A 172 -3.58 -8.80 2.90
N VAL A 173 -4.28 -9.36 3.88
CA VAL A 173 -5.24 -10.45 3.64
C VAL A 173 -6.44 -9.92 2.83
N GLY A 174 -6.90 -8.70 3.14
CA GLY A 174 -7.95 -8.02 2.39
C GLY A 174 -7.58 -7.81 0.92
N ASP A 175 -6.39 -7.26 0.66
CA ASP A 175 -5.88 -7.04 -0.71
C ASP A 175 -5.73 -8.34 -1.48
N THR A 176 -5.21 -9.38 -0.82
CA THR A 176 -5.08 -10.72 -1.43
C THR A 176 -6.45 -11.30 -1.74
N GLY A 177 -7.40 -11.18 -0.82
CA GLY A 177 -8.79 -11.60 -0.99
C GLY A 177 -9.48 -10.85 -2.14
N ALA A 178 -9.29 -9.53 -2.20
CA ALA A 178 -9.84 -8.69 -3.28
C ALA A 178 -9.27 -9.08 -4.65
N TYR A 179 -7.97 -9.34 -4.73
CA TYR A 179 -7.32 -9.79 -5.97
C TYR A 179 -7.83 -11.16 -6.41
N LEU A 180 -7.85 -12.14 -5.52
CA LEU A 180 -8.30 -13.50 -5.85
C LEU A 180 -9.79 -13.53 -6.17
N GLY A 181 -10.61 -12.87 -5.34
CA GLY A 181 -12.06 -12.77 -5.54
C GLY A 181 -12.41 -12.06 -6.84
N GLY A 182 -11.75 -10.94 -7.12
CA GLY A 182 -11.93 -10.22 -8.38
C GLY A 182 -11.53 -11.03 -9.61
N ARG A 183 -10.47 -11.84 -9.50
CA ARG A 183 -10.04 -12.74 -10.60
C ARG A 183 -10.98 -13.90 -10.84
N MET A 184 -11.60 -14.46 -9.78
CA MET A 184 -12.47 -15.64 -9.87
C MET A 184 -13.92 -15.27 -10.18
N PHE A 185 -14.43 -14.18 -9.63
CA PHE A 185 -15.85 -13.82 -9.64
C PHE A 185 -16.13 -12.42 -10.18
N GLY A 186 -15.07 -11.63 -10.48
CA GLY A 186 -15.22 -10.23 -10.86
C GLY A 186 -15.90 -10.08 -12.23
N THR A 187 -16.99 -9.34 -12.25
CA THR A 187 -17.75 -9.00 -13.45
C THR A 187 -17.96 -7.50 -13.61
N ARG A 188 -18.08 -6.76 -12.50
CA ARG A 188 -18.39 -5.34 -12.49
C ARG A 188 -17.15 -4.52 -12.10
N PRO A 189 -16.61 -3.65 -12.98
CA PRO A 189 -15.49 -2.78 -12.62
C PRO A 189 -15.87 -1.83 -11.49
N LEU A 190 -15.01 -1.70 -10.46
CA LEU A 190 -15.21 -0.82 -9.32
C LEU A 190 -14.95 0.65 -9.68
N ALA A 191 -13.83 0.93 -10.31
CA ALA A 191 -13.39 2.26 -10.66
C ALA A 191 -12.69 2.26 -12.04
N PRO A 192 -13.44 2.18 -13.17
CA PRO A 192 -12.89 1.94 -14.51
C PRO A 192 -11.82 2.98 -14.94
N ARG A 193 -11.97 4.23 -14.51
CA ARG A 193 -11.04 5.31 -14.87
C ARG A 193 -9.74 5.31 -14.04
N LEU A 194 -9.77 4.81 -12.81
CA LEU A 194 -8.65 4.82 -11.88
C LEU A 194 -7.91 3.49 -11.90
N SER A 195 -8.63 2.41 -11.72
CA SER A 195 -8.12 1.04 -11.66
C SER A 195 -9.08 0.08 -12.38
N PRO A 196 -8.88 -0.15 -13.71
CA PRO A 196 -9.81 -0.95 -14.52
C PRO A 196 -9.89 -2.43 -14.12
N ASN A 197 -8.90 -2.93 -13.38
CA ASN A 197 -8.83 -4.32 -12.96
C ASN A 197 -9.51 -4.61 -11.60
N LYS A 198 -9.91 -3.56 -10.85
CA LYS A 198 -10.65 -3.73 -9.60
C LYS A 198 -12.12 -3.94 -9.86
N THR A 199 -12.73 -4.90 -9.15
CA THR A 199 -14.14 -5.28 -9.31
C THR A 199 -14.91 -5.13 -7.99
N VAL A 200 -16.21 -4.92 -8.09
CA VAL A 200 -17.11 -4.80 -6.93
C VAL A 200 -17.14 -6.12 -6.15
N GLU A 201 -17.18 -7.25 -6.86
CA GLU A 201 -17.17 -8.58 -6.26
C GLU A 201 -15.85 -8.85 -5.53
N GLY A 202 -14.73 -8.42 -6.15
CA GLY A 202 -13.41 -8.49 -5.52
C GLY A 202 -13.36 -7.65 -4.24
N LEU A 203 -13.90 -6.42 -4.26
CA LEU A 203 -13.99 -5.57 -3.07
C LEU A 203 -14.74 -6.28 -1.93
N GLY A 204 -15.94 -6.83 -2.19
CA GLY A 204 -16.74 -7.51 -1.16
C GLY A 204 -16.00 -8.71 -0.55
N ILE A 205 -15.35 -9.54 -1.40
CA ILE A 205 -14.55 -10.69 -0.93
C ILE A 205 -13.33 -10.22 -0.14
N GLY A 206 -12.66 -9.15 -0.57
CA GLY A 206 -11.53 -8.56 0.14
C GLY A 206 -11.90 -8.00 1.50
N MET A 207 -13.03 -7.29 1.59
CA MET A 207 -13.55 -6.79 2.87
C MET A 207 -13.86 -7.93 3.85
N LEU A 208 -14.51 -8.99 3.38
CA LEU A 208 -14.78 -10.19 4.20
C LEU A 208 -13.47 -10.84 4.65
N ALA A 209 -12.50 -10.98 3.74
CA ALA A 209 -11.19 -11.55 4.04
C ALA A 209 -10.43 -10.71 5.08
N ALA A 210 -10.47 -9.38 5.00
CA ALA A 210 -9.86 -8.47 5.98
C ALA A 210 -10.47 -8.66 7.37
N VAL A 211 -11.81 -8.66 7.49
CA VAL A 211 -12.51 -8.87 8.76
C VAL A 211 -12.16 -10.22 9.37
N LEU A 212 -12.23 -11.29 8.58
CA LEU A 212 -11.89 -12.64 9.04
C LEU A 212 -10.40 -12.76 9.37
N GLY A 213 -9.51 -12.11 8.63
CA GLY A 213 -8.07 -12.09 8.88
C GLY A 213 -7.73 -11.48 10.23
N VAL A 214 -8.29 -10.32 10.56
CA VAL A 214 -8.12 -9.66 11.87
C VAL A 214 -8.74 -10.48 12.98
N TRP A 215 -9.96 -10.98 12.78
CA TRP A 215 -10.63 -11.81 13.78
C TRP A 215 -9.84 -13.09 14.08
N PHE A 216 -9.31 -13.74 13.06
CA PHE A 216 -8.51 -14.95 13.21
C PHE A 216 -7.17 -14.67 13.90
N ALA A 217 -6.47 -13.58 13.51
CA ALA A 217 -5.24 -13.15 14.16
C ALA A 217 -5.47 -12.84 15.65
N GLY A 218 -6.58 -12.17 15.99
CA GLY A 218 -6.98 -11.88 17.36
C GLY A 218 -7.26 -13.12 18.22
N ARG A 219 -7.55 -14.29 17.64
CA ARG A 219 -7.75 -15.55 18.39
C ARG A 219 -6.50 -16.05 19.10
N TYR A 220 -5.33 -15.60 18.68
CA TYR A 220 -4.05 -15.93 19.32
C TYR A 220 -3.65 -14.90 20.39
N GLN A 221 -4.54 -13.95 20.70
CA GLN A 221 -4.30 -12.85 21.63
C GLN A 221 -5.37 -12.91 22.74
N ASP A 222 -5.00 -13.39 23.94
CA ASP A 222 -5.93 -13.60 25.05
C ASP A 222 -6.60 -12.30 25.54
N TRP A 223 -5.94 -11.15 25.30
CA TRP A 223 -6.41 -9.82 25.71
C TRP A 223 -7.37 -9.17 24.69
N LEU A 224 -7.53 -9.72 23.46
CA LEU A 224 -8.37 -9.13 22.42
C LEU A 224 -9.72 -9.85 22.32
N PRO A 225 -10.83 -9.26 22.81
CA PRO A 225 -12.16 -9.83 22.63
C PRO A 225 -12.51 -9.96 21.14
N GLY A 226 -13.17 -11.06 20.77
CA GLY A 226 -13.54 -11.30 19.37
C GLY A 226 -14.42 -10.20 18.76
N THR A 227 -15.24 -9.53 19.56
CA THR A 227 -16.06 -8.38 19.13
C THR A 227 -15.19 -7.18 18.75
N HIS A 228 -14.15 -6.86 19.54
CA HIS A 228 -13.21 -5.77 19.24
C HIS A 228 -12.38 -6.08 17.98
N ALA A 229 -11.96 -7.35 17.82
CA ALA A 229 -11.28 -7.79 16.60
C ALA A 229 -12.18 -7.65 15.36
N LEU A 230 -13.48 -7.95 15.45
CA LEU A 230 -14.43 -7.74 14.35
C LEU A 230 -14.61 -6.26 14.00
N VAL A 231 -14.71 -5.38 15.01
CA VAL A 231 -14.83 -3.93 14.76
C VAL A 231 -13.55 -3.37 14.13
N LEU A 232 -12.38 -3.78 14.64
CA LEU A 232 -11.09 -3.41 14.05
C LEU A 232 -10.98 -3.91 12.60
N GLY A 233 -11.33 -5.17 12.36
CA GLY A 233 -11.33 -5.77 11.04
C GLY A 233 -12.27 -5.07 10.06
N LEU A 234 -13.45 -4.63 10.52
CA LEU A 234 -14.40 -3.86 9.71
C LEU A 234 -13.82 -2.48 9.36
N GLY A 235 -13.21 -1.79 10.33
CA GLY A 235 -12.54 -0.51 10.07
C GLY A 235 -11.40 -0.64 9.04
N VAL A 236 -10.56 -1.66 9.16
CA VAL A 236 -9.50 -1.96 8.20
C VAL A 236 -10.09 -2.28 6.82
N ALA A 237 -11.15 -3.11 6.77
CA ALA A 237 -11.81 -3.50 5.53
C ALA A 237 -12.40 -2.32 4.76
N LEU A 238 -12.87 -1.28 5.47
CA LEU A 238 -13.39 -0.05 4.86
C LEU A 238 -12.27 0.91 4.45
N ALA A 239 -11.22 1.03 5.27
CA ALA A 239 -10.14 2.00 5.05
C ALA A 239 -9.15 1.58 3.94
N ALA A 240 -8.80 0.29 3.86
CA ALA A 240 -7.80 -0.21 2.91
C ALA A 240 -8.17 0.09 1.45
N PRO A 241 -9.38 -0.20 0.94
CA PRO A 241 -9.76 0.12 -0.43
C PRO A 241 -9.76 1.62 -0.73
N VAL A 242 -10.05 2.46 0.27
CA VAL A 242 -10.01 3.93 0.12
C VAL A 242 -8.58 4.39 -0.12
N GLY A 243 -7.61 3.89 0.66
CA GLY A 243 -6.19 4.22 0.50
C GLY A 243 -5.65 3.83 -0.87
N ASP A 244 -5.89 2.60 -1.30
CA ASP A 244 -5.46 2.08 -2.60
C ASP A 244 -6.13 2.84 -3.79
N LEU A 245 -7.42 3.22 -3.67
CA LEU A 245 -8.07 4.04 -4.69
C LEU A 245 -7.54 5.48 -4.69
N PHE A 246 -7.24 6.05 -3.52
CA PHE A 246 -6.66 7.37 -3.39
C PHE A 246 -5.28 7.43 -4.06
N GLU A 247 -4.40 6.47 -3.77
CA GLU A 247 -3.10 6.38 -4.43
C GLU A 247 -3.24 6.21 -5.95
N SER A 248 -4.16 5.34 -6.38
CA SER A 248 -4.46 5.15 -7.81
C SER A 248 -4.88 6.46 -8.47
N PHE A 249 -5.70 7.29 -7.80
CA PHE A 249 -6.11 8.61 -8.29
C PHE A 249 -4.91 9.54 -8.45
N ILE A 250 -4.07 9.66 -7.42
CA ILE A 250 -2.87 10.51 -7.42
C ILE A 250 -1.90 10.11 -8.54
N LYS A 251 -1.67 8.81 -8.76
CA LYS A 251 -0.83 8.33 -9.87
C LYS A 251 -1.39 8.69 -11.25
N ARG A 252 -2.71 8.57 -11.45
CA ARG A 252 -3.33 8.93 -12.73
C ARG A 252 -3.28 10.42 -13.01
N GLU A 253 -3.48 11.23 -11.99
CA GLU A 253 -3.39 12.68 -12.09
C GLU A 253 -1.95 13.13 -12.43
N ALA A 254 -0.94 12.50 -11.80
CA ALA A 254 0.47 12.72 -12.13
C ALA A 254 0.92 12.12 -13.48
N GLY A 255 0.03 11.41 -14.20
CA GLY A 255 0.35 10.77 -15.48
C GLY A 255 1.25 9.55 -15.37
N THR A 256 1.37 8.94 -14.19
CA THR A 256 2.21 7.76 -13.94
C THR A 256 1.38 6.53 -13.58
N LYS A 257 2.03 5.37 -13.55
CA LYS A 257 1.44 4.12 -13.08
C LYS A 257 2.01 3.69 -11.74
N ASP A 258 3.29 3.91 -11.52
CA ASP A 258 4.02 3.52 -10.32
C ASP A 258 4.61 4.79 -9.68
N THR A 259 4.72 4.83 -8.34
CA THR A 259 5.21 5.99 -7.60
C THR A 259 6.72 6.15 -7.69
N GLY A 260 7.44 5.03 -7.86
CA GLY A 260 8.89 5.00 -7.93
C GLY A 260 9.43 3.68 -8.48
N ARG A 261 10.75 3.52 -8.39
CA ARG A 261 11.47 2.31 -8.82
C ARG A 261 12.37 1.74 -7.73
N LEU A 262 12.14 2.11 -6.47
CA LEU A 262 12.98 1.67 -5.37
C LEU A 262 13.10 0.14 -5.28
N PHE A 263 11.99 -0.55 -5.53
CA PHE A 263 11.95 -2.02 -5.55
C PHE A 263 12.00 -2.60 -6.98
N GLY A 264 12.59 -1.87 -7.93
CA GLY A 264 12.74 -2.29 -9.33
C GLY A 264 11.39 -2.49 -10.03
N ALA A 265 11.12 -3.72 -10.47
CA ALA A 265 9.86 -4.10 -11.13
C ALA A 265 8.62 -4.08 -10.20
N HIS A 266 8.80 -3.76 -8.92
CA HIS A 266 7.75 -3.82 -7.89
C HIS A 266 7.18 -2.45 -7.51
N GLY A 267 7.56 -1.40 -8.21
CA GLY A 267 7.11 -0.03 -7.91
C GLY A 267 7.92 0.62 -6.78
N GLY A 268 7.35 1.67 -6.19
CA GLY A 268 7.92 2.43 -5.10
C GLY A 268 7.54 1.90 -3.71
N ALA A 269 8.07 2.56 -2.69
CA ALA A 269 7.68 2.33 -1.29
C ALA A 269 6.25 2.79 -1.02
N LEU A 270 5.84 3.90 -1.62
CA LEU A 270 4.49 4.43 -1.48
C LEU A 270 3.45 3.47 -2.04
N ASP A 271 3.73 2.79 -3.20
CA ASP A 271 2.89 1.73 -3.77
C ASP A 271 2.63 0.53 -2.82
N ARG A 272 3.33 0.44 -1.70
CA ARG A 272 3.21 -0.64 -0.70
C ARG A 272 2.53 -0.21 0.58
N LEU A 273 2.45 1.09 0.80
CA LEU A 273 1.90 1.67 2.02
C LEU A 273 0.58 2.39 1.80
N ASP A 274 0.12 2.49 0.57
CA ASP A 274 -1.10 3.20 0.18
C ASP A 274 -2.31 2.88 1.06
N ALA A 275 -2.63 1.60 1.21
CA ALA A 275 -3.69 1.13 2.08
C ALA A 275 -3.31 1.25 3.57
N VAL A 276 -2.04 0.95 3.92
CA VAL A 276 -1.56 0.94 5.31
C VAL A 276 -1.67 2.32 5.95
N LEU A 277 -1.39 3.41 5.21
CA LEU A 277 -1.49 4.77 5.71
C LEU A 277 -2.91 5.12 6.19
N PHE A 278 -3.95 4.62 5.51
CA PHE A 278 -5.34 4.83 5.91
C PHE A 278 -5.76 3.88 7.03
N THR A 279 -5.38 2.61 6.95
CA THR A 279 -5.75 1.62 7.96
C THR A 279 -5.07 1.87 9.31
N ALA A 280 -3.87 2.46 9.33
CA ALA A 280 -3.20 2.87 10.56
C ALA A 280 -3.97 3.97 11.30
N VAL A 281 -4.51 4.97 10.59
CA VAL A 281 -5.35 6.03 11.18
C VAL A 281 -6.62 5.44 11.76
N VAL A 282 -7.34 4.65 10.99
CA VAL A 282 -8.61 4.03 11.43
C VAL A 282 -8.36 3.05 12.58
N GLY A 283 -7.31 2.24 12.49
CA GLY A 283 -6.90 1.31 13.54
C GLY A 283 -6.59 2.03 14.85
N TYR A 284 -5.89 3.17 14.79
CA TYR A 284 -5.62 3.98 15.97
C TYR A 284 -6.91 4.45 16.66
N TYR A 285 -7.84 5.07 15.93
CA TYR A 285 -9.06 5.61 16.52
C TYR A 285 -9.98 4.52 17.06
N ILE A 286 -10.06 3.38 16.38
CA ILE A 286 -10.85 2.24 16.88
C ILE A 286 -10.22 1.70 18.15
N TRP A 287 -8.90 1.46 18.16
CA TRP A 287 -8.26 0.87 19.34
C TRP A 287 -8.17 1.85 20.51
N ALA A 288 -7.93 3.13 20.26
CA ALA A 288 -7.94 4.16 21.29
C ALA A 288 -9.30 4.32 22.00
N ALA A 289 -10.39 3.90 21.36
CA ALA A 289 -11.71 3.90 21.99
C ALA A 289 -11.92 2.71 22.98
N TYR A 290 -11.07 1.70 22.91
CA TYR A 290 -11.09 0.52 23.79
C TYR A 290 -9.94 0.49 24.82
N ALA A 291 -8.87 1.25 24.57
CA ALA A 291 -7.68 1.36 25.41
C ALA A 291 -7.84 2.49 26.43
#